data_5643c92ffd20a90720f8b60a196feccf
#
_entry.id   5643c92ffd20a90720f8b60a196feccf
#
_cell.length_a   1.000
_cell.length_b   1.000
_cell.length_c   1.000
_cell.angle_alpha   90.00
_cell.angle_beta   90.00
_cell.angle_gamma   90.00
#
_symmetry.space_group_name_H-M   'P 1'
#
loop_
_entity.id
_entity.type
_entity.pdbx_description
1 polymer ?
#
loop_
_entity_poly.entity_id
_entity_poly.type
_entity_poly.pdbx_seq_one_letter_code
_entity_poly.pdbx_strand_id
1 'polypeptide(L)'
;MNNTIRNIQLTAVLFVLVSTIIAFFLEVKEMYDNRNIELADLLLMFIYIEVIGLVKSYWETRSVRITYPLVIAITALARFIILQDKDGDPSNLIYISIAILIVSIATVVIRFRNSKYLKIDNSKSNEL
;
A
#
# COMPACT_ATOMS: atom_id res chain seq x y z
N MET A 1 -24.09 -10.47 0.87
CA MET A 1 -23.13 -10.15 1.94
C MET A 1 -23.81 -9.14 2.87
N ASN A 2 -23.78 -9.41 4.16
CA ASN A 2 -24.57 -8.70 5.15
C ASN A 2 -24.21 -7.21 5.22
N ASN A 3 -25.23 -6.36 5.22
CA ASN A 3 -25.08 -4.91 5.39
C ASN A 3 -24.22 -4.54 6.62
N THR A 4 -24.24 -5.38 7.64
CA THR A 4 -23.45 -5.21 8.87
C THR A 4 -21.94 -5.28 8.58
N ILE A 5 -21.46 -6.25 7.80
CA ILE A 5 -20.05 -6.37 7.45
C ILE A 5 -19.59 -5.18 6.61
N ARG A 6 -20.42 -4.74 5.67
CA ARG A 6 -20.14 -3.56 4.86
C ARG A 6 -20.03 -2.28 5.70
N ASN A 7 -20.91 -2.13 6.68
CA ASN A 7 -20.86 -0.97 7.58
C ASN A 7 -19.60 -0.99 8.46
N ILE A 8 -19.19 -2.14 8.95
CA ILE A 8 -17.96 -2.30 9.72
C ILE A 8 -16.73 -1.93 8.87
N GLN A 9 -16.68 -2.41 7.63
CA GLN A 9 -15.59 -2.08 6.71
C GLN A 9 -15.53 -0.57 6.39
N LEU A 10 -16.68 0.04 6.12
CA LEU A 10 -16.76 1.49 5.87
C LEU A 10 -16.30 2.31 7.08
N THR A 11 -16.71 1.92 8.28
CA THR A 11 -16.28 2.59 9.52
C THR A 11 -14.78 2.44 9.73
N ALA A 12 -14.23 1.25 9.51
CA ALA A 12 -12.80 1.01 9.62
C ALA A 12 -11.99 1.84 8.61
N VAL A 13 -12.42 1.89 7.36
CA VAL A 13 -11.77 2.68 6.30
C VAL A 13 -11.84 4.18 6.60
N LEU A 14 -12.98 4.67 7.10
CA LEU A 14 -13.12 6.07 7.52
C LEU A 14 -12.20 6.39 8.70
N PHE A 15 -12.11 5.49 9.67
CA PHE A 15 -11.21 5.65 10.81
C PHE A 15 -9.74 5.72 10.37
N VAL A 16 -9.33 4.85 9.47
CA VAL A 16 -7.97 4.87 8.88
C VAL A 16 -7.71 6.19 8.16
N LEU A 17 -8.66 6.67 7.36
CA LEU A 17 -8.52 7.94 6.64
C LEU A 17 -8.33 9.12 7.59
N VAL A 18 -9.18 9.24 8.60
CA VAL A 18 -9.10 10.34 9.58
C VAL A 18 -7.79 10.28 10.35
N SER A 19 -7.40 9.10 10.82
CA SER A 19 -6.13 8.90 11.55
C SER A 19 -4.93 9.25 10.67
N THR A 20 -4.95 8.90 9.40
CA THR A 20 -3.87 9.18 8.44
C THR A 20 -3.74 10.68 8.19
N ILE A 21 -4.85 11.39 8.03
CA ILE A 21 -4.84 12.85 7.85
C ILE A 21 -4.28 13.55 9.09
N ILE A 22 -4.71 13.15 10.27
CA ILE A 22 -4.19 13.70 11.54
C ILE A 22 -2.69 13.44 11.66
N ALA A 23 -2.25 12.21 11.42
CA ALA A 23 -0.84 11.83 11.47
C ALA A 23 0.01 12.63 10.48
N PHE A 24 -0.49 12.85 9.24
CA PHE A 24 0.19 13.66 8.24
C PHE A 24 0.43 15.10 8.73
N PHE A 25 -0.59 15.75 9.30
CA PHE A 25 -0.44 17.10 9.81
C PHE A 25 0.47 17.19 11.04
N LEU A 26 0.44 16.18 11.90
CA LEU A 26 1.36 16.11 13.05
C LEU A 26 2.80 15.97 12.60
N GLU A 27 3.07 15.16 11.58
CA GLU A 27 4.40 14.99 10.97
C GLU A 27 4.91 16.31 10.37
N VAL A 28 4.07 17.00 9.60
CA VAL A 28 4.41 18.32 9.03
C VAL A 28 4.75 19.32 10.14
N LYS A 29 3.99 19.32 11.23
CA LYS A 29 4.25 20.19 12.38
C LYS A 29 5.59 19.86 13.04
N GLU A 30 5.89 18.60 13.26
CA GLU A 30 7.13 18.14 13.86
C GLU A 30 8.35 18.54 13.01
N MET A 31 8.26 18.36 11.68
CA MET A 31 9.29 18.82 10.73
C MET A 31 9.50 20.33 10.82
N TYR A 32 8.44 21.10 10.98
CA TYR A 32 8.51 22.57 11.10
C TYR A 32 9.16 23.00 12.42
N ASP A 33 8.78 22.36 13.53
CA ASP A 33 9.28 22.69 14.86
C ASP A 33 10.77 22.33 15.02
N ASN A 34 11.18 21.20 14.49
CA ASN A 34 12.56 20.72 14.55
C ASN A 34 13.49 21.45 13.57
N ARG A 35 12.95 22.18 12.60
CA ARG A 35 13.69 22.87 11.53
C ARG A 35 14.71 21.99 10.79
N ASN A 36 14.56 20.69 10.89
CA ASN A 36 15.39 19.70 10.22
C ASN A 36 14.46 18.69 9.53
N ILE A 37 14.70 18.49 8.26
CA ILE A 37 13.94 17.52 7.46
C ILE A 37 14.86 16.35 7.17
N GLU A 38 14.54 15.21 7.76
CA GLU A 38 15.25 13.99 7.52
C GLU A 38 14.62 13.20 6.35
N LEU A 39 15.40 12.34 5.73
CA LEU A 39 14.90 11.46 4.69
C LEU A 39 13.78 10.54 5.21
N ALA A 40 13.89 10.12 6.47
CA ALA A 40 12.88 9.32 7.14
C ALA A 40 11.50 10.01 7.18
N ASP A 41 11.47 11.32 7.48
CA ASP A 41 10.22 12.10 7.53
C ASP A 41 9.54 12.15 6.18
N LEU A 42 10.30 12.38 5.11
CA LEU A 42 9.77 12.39 3.74
C LEU A 42 9.21 11.03 3.34
N LEU A 43 9.89 9.95 3.70
CA LEU A 43 9.43 8.60 3.41
C LEU A 43 8.16 8.25 4.20
N LEU A 44 8.04 8.73 5.44
CA LEU A 44 6.84 8.57 6.24
C LEU A 44 5.64 9.33 5.63
N MET A 45 5.85 10.55 5.12
CA MET A 45 4.83 11.29 4.40
C MET A 45 4.32 10.54 3.16
N PHE A 46 5.20 9.88 2.42
CA PHE A 46 4.81 9.02 1.30
C PHE A 46 3.92 7.86 1.73
N ILE A 47 4.17 7.26 2.89
CA ILE A 47 3.29 6.21 3.45
C ILE A 47 1.89 6.76 3.67
N TYR A 48 1.75 7.94 4.23
CA TYR A 48 0.42 8.55 4.45
C TYR A 48 -0.31 8.80 3.12
N ILE A 49 0.38 9.28 2.10
CA ILE A 49 -0.20 9.49 0.76
C ILE A 49 -0.65 8.16 0.14
N GLU A 50 0.13 7.10 0.30
CA GLU A 50 -0.23 5.76 -0.20
C GLU A 50 -1.46 5.19 0.52
N VAL A 51 -1.57 5.37 1.84
CA VAL A 51 -2.75 4.96 2.60
C VAL A 51 -4.00 5.71 2.14
N ILE A 52 -3.89 7.01 1.90
CA ILE A 52 -5.01 7.80 1.34
C ILE A 52 -5.39 7.27 -0.06
N GLY A 53 -4.42 6.92 -0.88
CA GLY A 53 -4.66 6.30 -2.19
C GLY A 53 -5.38 4.94 -2.10
N LEU A 54 -5.02 4.12 -1.09
CA LEU A 54 -5.70 2.87 -0.81
C LEU A 54 -7.17 3.09 -0.41
N VAL A 55 -7.42 4.06 0.48
CA VAL A 55 -8.78 4.44 0.90
C VAL A 55 -9.61 4.91 -0.28
N LYS A 56 -9.04 5.76 -1.15
CA LYS A 56 -9.69 6.21 -2.39
C LYS A 56 -10.06 5.03 -3.28
N SER A 57 -9.13 4.12 -3.52
CA SER A 57 -9.37 2.92 -4.32
C SER A 57 -10.50 2.04 -3.76
N TYR A 58 -10.53 1.86 -2.44
CA TYR A 58 -11.63 1.15 -1.78
C TYR A 58 -12.97 1.86 -1.97
N TRP A 59 -12.99 3.18 -1.87
CA TRP A 59 -14.22 3.96 -2.03
C TRP A 59 -14.81 3.86 -3.45
N GLU A 60 -13.94 3.87 -4.46
CA GLU A 60 -14.34 3.78 -5.87
C GLU A 60 -14.81 2.36 -6.25
N THR A 61 -14.09 1.34 -5.81
CA THR A 61 -14.34 -0.05 -6.24
C THR A 61 -15.19 -0.86 -5.28
N ARG A 62 -15.42 -0.36 -4.05
CA ARG A 62 -16.10 -1.09 -2.97
C ARG A 62 -15.47 -2.46 -2.64
N SER A 63 -14.25 -2.68 -3.11
CA SER A 63 -13.48 -3.89 -2.85
C SER A 63 -12.01 -3.54 -2.69
N VAL A 64 -11.32 -4.27 -1.82
CA VAL A 64 -9.88 -4.17 -1.70
C VAL A 64 -9.25 -4.98 -2.82
N ARG A 65 -8.68 -4.30 -3.81
CA ARG A 65 -7.88 -4.97 -4.82
C ARG A 65 -6.57 -5.43 -4.19
N ILE A 66 -6.29 -6.70 -4.24
CA ILE A 66 -5.08 -7.33 -3.63
C ILE A 66 -3.79 -6.66 -4.13
N THR A 67 -3.78 -6.12 -5.34
CA THR A 67 -2.63 -5.45 -5.93
C THR A 67 -2.18 -4.22 -5.13
N TYR A 68 -3.10 -3.45 -4.54
CA TYR A 68 -2.74 -2.26 -3.77
C TYR A 68 -1.93 -2.56 -2.50
N PRO A 69 -2.36 -3.46 -1.61
CA PRO A 69 -1.56 -3.85 -0.45
C PRO A 69 -0.19 -4.43 -0.82
N LEU A 70 -0.09 -5.15 -1.93
CA LEU A 70 1.18 -5.70 -2.41
C LEU A 70 2.15 -4.61 -2.87
N VAL A 71 1.66 -3.61 -3.60
CA VAL A 71 2.49 -2.45 -4.00
C VAL A 71 2.95 -1.68 -2.77
N ILE A 72 2.09 -1.45 -1.79
CA ILE A 72 2.46 -0.81 -0.53
C ILE A 72 3.53 -1.64 0.22
N ALA A 73 3.42 -2.96 0.23
CA ALA A 73 4.43 -3.82 0.84
C ALA A 73 5.80 -3.70 0.15
N ILE A 74 5.84 -3.66 -1.19
CA ILE A 74 7.08 -3.47 -1.95
C ILE A 74 7.72 -2.11 -1.62
N THR A 75 6.93 -1.05 -1.63
CA THR A 75 7.44 0.30 -1.34
C THR A 75 7.88 0.45 0.12
N ALA A 76 7.20 -0.18 1.06
CA ALA A 76 7.62 -0.22 2.46
C ALA A 76 8.97 -0.94 2.65
N LEU A 77 9.17 -2.08 2.01
CA LEU A 77 10.45 -2.81 2.02
C LEU A 77 11.57 -1.99 1.36
N ALA A 78 11.28 -1.31 0.25
CA ALA A 78 12.25 -0.44 -0.41
C ALA A 78 12.67 0.73 0.49
N ARG A 79 11.73 1.33 1.23
CA ARG A 79 12.05 2.37 2.23
C ARG A 79 12.92 1.83 3.35
N PHE A 80 12.67 0.62 3.79
CA PHE A 80 13.48 -0.02 4.83
C PHE A 80 14.95 -0.14 4.39
N ILE A 81 15.19 -0.47 3.12
CA ILE A 81 16.55 -0.50 2.54
C ILE A 81 17.20 0.89 2.59
N ILE A 82 16.45 1.94 2.25
CA ILE A 82 16.96 3.32 2.20
C ILE A 82 17.30 3.84 3.60
N LEU A 83 16.47 3.47 4.60
CA LEU A 83 16.66 3.89 5.99
C LEU A 83 17.67 3.06 6.77
N GLN A 84 18.11 1.94 6.23
CA GLN A 84 19.09 1.09 6.90
C GLN A 84 20.41 1.81 7.02
N ASP A 85 20.91 1.88 8.24
CA ASP A 85 22.18 2.53 8.56
C ASP A 85 23.34 1.83 7.85
N LYS A 86 24.34 2.61 7.44
CA LYS A 86 25.54 2.08 6.74
C LYS A 86 26.34 1.11 7.58
N ASP A 87 26.15 1.15 8.90
CA ASP A 87 26.79 0.26 9.88
C ASP A 87 25.98 -1.02 10.15
N GLY A 88 24.82 -1.18 9.49
CA GLY A 88 23.98 -2.38 9.57
C GLY A 88 24.61 -3.58 8.87
N ASP A 89 24.21 -4.78 9.31
CA ASP A 89 24.67 -6.03 8.70
C ASP A 89 24.26 -6.12 7.22
N PRO A 90 25.22 -6.23 6.27
CA PRO A 90 24.90 -6.34 4.83
C PRO A 90 23.95 -7.49 4.48
N SER A 91 23.92 -8.53 5.31
CA SER A 91 23.00 -9.68 5.13
C SER A 91 21.55 -9.28 5.13
N ASN A 92 21.16 -8.26 5.93
CA ASN A 92 19.79 -7.77 6.00
C ASN A 92 19.32 -7.20 4.66
N LEU A 93 20.20 -6.52 3.91
CA LEU A 93 19.87 -5.99 2.58
C LEU A 93 19.53 -7.11 1.59
N ILE A 94 20.28 -8.22 1.67
CA ILE A 94 20.03 -9.39 0.81
C ILE A 94 18.66 -10.00 1.12
N TYR A 95 18.33 -10.20 2.39
CA TYR A 95 17.03 -10.77 2.80
C TYR A 95 15.87 -9.88 2.36
N ILE A 96 15.97 -8.56 2.52
CA ILE A 96 14.95 -7.62 2.12
C ILE A 96 14.80 -7.60 0.59
N SER A 97 15.90 -7.63 -0.14
CA SER A 97 15.90 -7.68 -1.61
C SER A 97 15.22 -8.94 -2.14
N ILE A 98 15.45 -10.08 -1.51
CA ILE A 98 14.77 -11.35 -1.82
C ILE A 98 13.27 -11.24 -1.52
N ALA A 99 12.90 -10.65 -0.39
CA ALA A 99 11.50 -10.43 -0.04
C ALA A 99 10.78 -9.55 -1.07
N ILE A 100 11.40 -8.45 -1.51
CA ILE A 100 10.87 -7.60 -2.58
C ILE A 100 10.67 -8.38 -3.88
N LEU A 101 11.64 -9.20 -4.26
CA LEU A 101 11.55 -10.03 -5.46
C LEU A 101 10.37 -11.01 -5.38
N ILE A 102 10.20 -11.69 -4.25
CA ILE A 102 9.10 -12.63 -4.02
C ILE A 102 7.74 -11.92 -4.12
N VAL A 103 7.57 -10.80 -3.44
CA VAL A 103 6.31 -10.02 -3.46
C VAL A 103 6.05 -9.46 -4.86
N SER A 104 7.08 -9.03 -5.57
CA SER A 104 6.96 -8.54 -6.95
C SER A 104 6.49 -9.64 -7.91
N ILE A 105 7.05 -10.84 -7.81
CA ILE A 105 6.62 -12.00 -8.59
C ILE A 105 5.17 -12.36 -8.26
N ALA A 106 4.80 -12.40 -6.99
CA ALA A 106 3.44 -12.65 -6.54
C ALA A 106 2.44 -11.63 -7.13
N THR A 107 2.82 -10.35 -7.15
CA THR A 107 2.02 -9.27 -7.74
C THR A 107 1.77 -9.49 -9.23
N VAL A 108 2.81 -9.85 -9.97
CA VAL A 108 2.72 -10.15 -11.41
C VAL A 108 1.82 -11.35 -11.66
N VAL A 109 2.00 -12.43 -10.92
CA VAL A 109 1.17 -13.66 -11.05
C VAL A 109 -0.31 -13.36 -10.79
N ILE A 110 -0.64 -12.61 -9.75
CA ILE A 110 -2.01 -12.23 -9.42
C ILE A 110 -2.61 -11.36 -10.52
N ARG A 111 -1.84 -10.43 -11.06
CA ARG A 111 -2.28 -9.54 -12.14
C ARG A 111 -2.59 -10.31 -13.42
N PHE A 112 -1.75 -11.27 -13.78
CA PHE A 112 -1.99 -12.16 -14.94
C PHE A 112 -3.22 -13.03 -14.76
N ARG A 113 -3.43 -13.60 -13.58
CA ARG A 113 -4.61 -14.40 -13.26
C ARG A 113 -5.90 -13.60 -13.43
N ASN A 114 -5.96 -12.40 -12.88
CA ASN A 114 -7.14 -11.55 -12.98
C ASN A 114 -7.43 -11.14 -14.43
N SER A 115 -6.42 -10.84 -15.22
CA SER A 115 -6.56 -10.51 -16.64
C SER A 115 -7.14 -11.69 -17.46
N LYS A 116 -6.75 -12.92 -17.12
CA LYS A 116 -7.23 -14.13 -17.82
C LYS A 116 -8.71 -14.42 -17.51
N TYR A 117 -9.16 -14.21 -16.27
CA TYR A 117 -10.56 -14.37 -15.89
C TYR A 117 -11.48 -13.35 -16.59
N LEU A 118 -11.07 -12.10 -16.71
CA LEU A 118 -11.82 -11.07 -17.42
C LEU A 118 -11.97 -11.35 -18.92
N LYS A 119 -10.97 -11.98 -19.56
CA LYS A 119 -11.05 -12.38 -20.97
C LYS A 119 -12.02 -13.53 -21.19
N ILE A 120 -12.10 -14.48 -20.28
CA ILE A 120 -13.00 -15.64 -20.38
C ILE A 120 -14.46 -15.20 -20.22
N ASP A 121 -14.72 -14.24 -19.33
CA ASP A 121 -16.07 -13.73 -19.09
C ASP A 121 -16.59 -12.93 -20.28
N ASN A 122 -15.76 -12.10 -20.89
CA ASN A 122 -16.13 -11.37 -22.11
C ASN A 122 -16.37 -12.27 -23.32
N SER A 123 -15.69 -13.42 -23.41
CA SER A 123 -15.91 -14.34 -24.51
C SER A 123 -17.26 -15.07 -24.39
N LYS A 124 -17.70 -15.38 -23.18
CA LYS A 124 -19.01 -15.99 -22.92
C LYS A 124 -20.18 -15.02 -23.13
N SER A 125 -19.96 -13.74 -22.92
CA SER A 125 -20.98 -12.70 -23.16
C SER A 125 -21.24 -12.44 -24.63
N ASN A 126 -20.30 -12.73 -25.52
CA ASN A 126 -20.43 -12.53 -26.97
C ASN A 126 -21.02 -13.74 -27.70
N GLU A 127 -21.21 -14.88 -27.03
CA GLU A 127 -21.82 -16.10 -27.61
C GLU A 127 -23.32 -16.24 -27.27
N LEU A 128 -23.88 -15.32 -26.52
CA LEU A 128 -25.30 -15.23 -26.16
C LEU A 128 -25.98 -14.09 -26.93
#